data_be9b50d3db89b52e8c714252794b7e52
#
_entry.id   be9b50d3db89b52e8c714252794b7e52
#
_cell.length_a   1.000
_cell.length_b   1.000
_cell.length_c   1.000
_cell.angle_alpha   90.00
_cell.angle_beta   90.00
_cell.angle_gamma   90.00
#
_symmetry.space_group_name_H-M   'P 1'
#
loop_
_entity.id
_entity.type
_entity.pdbx_description
1 polymer ?
#
loop_
_entity_poly.entity_id
_entity_poly.type
_entity_poly.pdbx_seq_one_letter_code
_entity_poly.pdbx_strand_id
1 'polypeptide(L)'
;MPIVSESELSRRRHDILVGARRCFAEHGYEGATVRLLEQATGKSRGAIFHHFGDKESLFLALAQEDAARQAEVVAQNGLVEVMREMLQHPERHDWLATRLEITSLPVSYTHL
;
A
#
# COMPACT_ATOMS: atom_id res chain seq x y z
N MET A 1 -10.13 32.92 4.78
CA MET A 1 -10.18 31.77 3.87
C MET A 1 -9.36 30.63 4.42
N PRO A 2 -10.00 29.58 4.81
CA PRO A 2 -9.24 28.47 5.32
C PRO A 2 -8.41 27.82 4.20
N ILE A 3 -7.16 27.70 4.47
CA ILE A 3 -6.24 27.04 3.58
C ILE A 3 -5.76 25.79 4.28
N VAL A 4 -5.95 24.66 3.64
CA VAL A 4 -5.50 23.40 4.21
C VAL A 4 -3.97 23.40 4.22
N SER A 5 -3.38 23.21 5.40
CA SER A 5 -1.94 23.21 5.53
C SER A 5 -1.33 21.95 4.92
N GLU A 6 -0.05 22.03 4.60
CA GLU A 6 0.67 20.87 4.10
C GLU A 6 0.64 19.73 5.08
N SER A 7 0.76 20.01 6.38
CA SER A 7 0.72 18.97 7.39
C SER A 7 -0.63 18.28 7.45
N GLU A 8 -1.72 19.02 7.21
CA GLU A 8 -3.04 18.42 7.19
C GLU A 8 -3.26 17.59 5.94
N LEU A 9 -2.77 18.05 4.78
CA LEU A 9 -2.82 17.27 3.56
C LEU A 9 -2.01 15.98 3.70
N SER A 10 -0.85 16.06 4.31
CA SER A 10 -0.02 14.89 4.56
C SER A 10 -0.71 13.90 5.48
N ARG A 11 -1.40 14.40 6.50
CA ARG A 11 -2.14 13.53 7.40
C ARG A 11 -3.30 12.83 6.69
N ARG A 12 -4.03 13.55 5.86
CA ARG A 12 -5.13 12.98 5.09
C ARG A 12 -4.62 11.91 4.13
N ARG A 13 -3.51 12.20 3.47
CA ARG A 13 -2.87 11.23 2.58
C ARG A 13 -2.45 9.98 3.35
N HIS A 14 -1.84 10.17 4.51
CA HIS A 14 -1.41 9.07 5.36
C HIS A 14 -2.61 8.22 5.81
N ASP A 15 -3.70 8.84 6.21
CA ASP A 15 -4.90 8.12 6.64
C ASP A 15 -5.45 7.26 5.53
N ILE A 16 -5.46 7.78 4.30
CA ILE A 16 -5.90 7.01 3.14
C ILE A 16 -4.99 5.80 2.94
N LEU A 17 -3.68 6.01 3.00
CA LEU A 17 -2.72 4.93 2.80
C LEU A 17 -2.85 3.83 3.86
N VAL A 18 -3.05 4.21 5.11
CA VAL A 18 -3.23 3.25 6.21
C VAL A 18 -4.46 2.37 5.97
N GLY A 19 -5.60 3.00 5.65
CA GLY A 19 -6.82 2.25 5.39
C GLY A 19 -6.74 1.41 4.13
N ALA A 20 -6.14 1.96 3.08
CA ALA A 20 -6.00 1.25 1.81
C ALA A 20 -5.10 0.03 1.96
N ARG A 21 -4.01 0.16 2.72
CA ARG A 21 -3.10 -0.96 2.96
C ARG A 21 -3.85 -2.13 3.57
N ARG A 22 -4.65 -1.85 4.59
CA ARG A 22 -5.44 -2.89 5.26
C ARG A 22 -6.46 -3.50 4.30
N CYS A 23 -7.11 -2.68 3.49
CA CYS A 23 -8.11 -3.14 2.54
C CYS A 23 -7.50 -4.08 1.49
N PHE A 24 -6.35 -3.70 0.93
CA PHE A 24 -5.67 -4.55 -0.06
C PHE A 24 -5.16 -5.84 0.59
N ALA A 25 -4.67 -5.77 1.81
CA ALA A 25 -4.19 -6.97 2.50
C ALA A 25 -5.32 -7.96 2.75
N GLU A 26 -6.49 -7.44 3.10
CA GLU A 26 -7.63 -8.29 3.45
C GLU A 26 -8.35 -8.85 2.23
N HIS A 27 -8.49 -8.05 1.18
CA HIS A 27 -9.33 -8.40 0.03
C HIS A 27 -8.56 -8.68 -1.25
N GLY A 28 -7.27 -8.43 -1.28
CA GLY A 28 -6.49 -8.51 -2.51
C GLY A 28 -6.74 -7.28 -3.38
N TYR A 29 -5.96 -7.13 -4.44
CA TYR A 29 -6.08 -5.96 -5.31
C TYR A 29 -7.46 -5.91 -5.98
N GLU A 30 -7.85 -7.02 -6.61
CA GLU A 30 -9.14 -7.07 -7.32
C GLU A 30 -10.32 -6.99 -6.36
N GLY A 31 -10.18 -7.61 -5.19
CA GLY A 31 -11.26 -7.62 -4.20
C GLY A 31 -11.43 -6.32 -3.45
N ALA A 32 -10.44 -5.43 -3.49
CA ALA A 32 -10.53 -4.13 -2.82
C ALA A 32 -11.32 -3.16 -3.69
N THR A 33 -12.65 -3.24 -3.59
CA THR A 33 -13.53 -2.35 -4.34
C THR A 33 -13.46 -0.93 -3.78
N VAL A 34 -13.94 0.02 -4.57
CA VAL A 34 -13.98 1.42 -4.12
C VAL A 34 -14.80 1.55 -2.83
N ARG A 35 -15.90 0.82 -2.74
CA ARG A 35 -16.74 0.84 -1.54
C ARG A 35 -15.98 0.36 -0.31
N LEU A 36 -15.21 -0.73 -0.47
CA LEU A 36 -14.40 -1.25 0.64
C LEU A 36 -13.28 -0.28 1.00
N LEU A 37 -12.71 0.39 0.00
CA LEU A 37 -11.70 1.42 0.26
C LEU A 37 -12.29 2.59 1.03
N GLU A 38 -13.51 3.00 0.68
CA GLU A 38 -14.20 4.06 1.44
C GLU A 38 -14.42 3.64 2.88
N GLN A 39 -14.86 2.42 3.10
CA GLN A 39 -15.09 1.91 4.45
C GLN A 39 -13.79 1.83 5.25
N ALA A 40 -12.74 1.34 4.62
CA ALA A 40 -11.47 1.14 5.32
C ALA A 40 -10.76 2.45 5.63
N THR A 41 -10.89 3.44 4.77
CA THR A 41 -10.20 4.72 4.95
C THR A 41 -11.03 5.74 5.73
N GLY A 42 -12.34 5.55 5.75
CA GLY A 42 -13.24 6.56 6.31
C GLY A 42 -13.36 7.79 5.44
N LYS A 43 -12.91 7.73 4.20
CA LYS A 43 -12.92 8.86 3.27
C LYS A 43 -13.80 8.54 2.09
N SER A 44 -14.34 9.58 1.47
CA SER A 44 -15.15 9.41 0.28
C SER A 44 -14.29 9.04 -0.92
N ARG A 45 -14.94 8.46 -1.92
CA ARG A 45 -14.30 8.17 -3.20
C ARG A 45 -13.61 9.39 -3.78
N GLY A 46 -14.29 10.53 -3.73
CA GLY A 46 -13.72 11.78 -4.24
C GLY A 46 -12.47 12.19 -3.51
N ALA A 47 -12.47 12.08 -2.19
CA ALA A 47 -11.30 12.43 -1.39
C ALA A 47 -10.12 11.48 -1.68
N ILE A 48 -10.40 10.18 -1.74
CA ILE A 48 -9.35 9.19 -2.01
C ILE A 48 -8.68 9.47 -3.36
N PHE A 49 -9.47 9.61 -4.42
CA PHE A 49 -8.91 9.72 -5.76
C PHE A 49 -8.54 11.13 -6.15
N HIS A 50 -8.90 12.11 -5.35
CA HIS A 50 -8.31 13.43 -5.48
C HIS A 50 -6.81 13.37 -5.13
N HIS A 51 -6.46 12.59 -4.13
CA HIS A 51 -5.06 12.45 -3.74
C HIS A 51 -4.27 11.50 -4.65
N PHE A 52 -4.89 10.44 -5.13
CA PHE A 52 -4.14 9.35 -5.79
C PHE A 52 -4.51 9.10 -7.24
N GLY A 53 -5.57 9.70 -7.72
CA GLY A 53 -5.99 9.55 -9.10
C GLY A 53 -6.89 8.35 -9.32
N ASP A 54 -6.34 7.16 -9.19
CA ASP A 54 -7.11 5.93 -9.35
C ASP A 54 -6.60 4.83 -8.43
N LYS A 55 -7.25 3.68 -8.48
CA LYS A 55 -6.94 2.56 -7.60
C LYS A 55 -5.53 2.02 -7.83
N GLU A 56 -5.12 1.94 -9.10
CA GLU A 56 -3.78 1.47 -9.42
C GLU A 56 -2.72 2.41 -8.85
N SER A 57 -2.92 3.71 -9.01
CA SER A 57 -1.99 4.71 -8.46
C SER A 57 -1.93 4.66 -6.94
N LEU A 58 -3.07 4.41 -6.30
CA LEU A 58 -3.12 4.23 -4.87
C LEU A 58 -2.30 3.01 -4.44
N PHE A 59 -2.47 1.91 -5.15
CA PHE A 59 -1.72 0.69 -4.86
C PHE A 59 -0.23 0.91 -5.06
N LEU A 60 0.15 1.58 -6.14
CA LEU A 60 1.56 1.88 -6.43
C LEU A 60 2.17 2.81 -5.37
N ALA A 61 1.39 3.74 -4.85
CA ALA A 61 1.86 4.62 -3.78
C ALA A 61 2.22 3.82 -2.54
N LEU A 62 1.41 2.82 -2.22
CA LEU A 62 1.71 1.93 -1.09
C LEU A 62 2.98 1.12 -1.34
N ALA A 63 3.14 0.62 -2.56
CA ALA A 63 4.32 -0.15 -2.93
C ALA A 63 5.58 0.70 -2.80
N GLN A 64 5.51 1.95 -3.25
CA GLN A 64 6.64 2.87 -3.17
C GLN A 64 7.00 3.19 -1.73
N GLU A 65 5.99 3.39 -0.89
CA GLU A 65 6.21 3.70 0.51
C GLU A 65 6.89 2.54 1.23
N ASP A 66 6.44 1.32 0.97
CA ASP A 66 7.05 0.14 1.57
C ASP A 66 8.47 -0.09 1.06
N ALA A 67 8.69 0.11 -0.24
CA ALA A 67 10.02 -0.04 -0.81
C ALA A 67 11.01 0.95 -0.20
N ALA A 68 10.56 2.20 0.00
CA ALA A 68 11.40 3.22 0.62
C ALA A 68 11.74 2.85 2.06
N ARG A 69 10.75 2.33 2.79
CA ARG A 69 10.96 1.93 4.17
C ARG A 69 11.94 0.76 4.27
N GLN A 70 11.80 -0.22 3.40
CA GLN A 70 12.71 -1.36 3.36
C GLN A 70 14.12 -0.93 2.97
N ALA A 71 14.23 -0.03 2.01
CA ALA A 71 15.53 0.49 1.60
C ALA A 71 16.23 1.19 2.76
N GLU A 72 15.47 1.93 3.57
CA GLU A 72 16.01 2.60 4.73
C GLU A 72 16.52 1.61 5.77
N VAL A 73 15.75 0.55 6.02
CA VAL A 73 16.15 -0.49 6.97
C VAL A 73 17.41 -1.20 6.48
N VAL A 74 17.48 -1.51 5.19
CA VAL A 74 18.68 -2.13 4.61
C VAL A 74 19.89 -1.22 4.79
N ALA A 75 19.71 0.07 4.55
CA ALA A 75 20.79 1.02 4.68
C ALA A 75 21.30 1.13 6.13
N GLN A 76 20.39 1.01 7.09
CA GLN A 76 20.74 1.14 8.49
C GLN A 76 21.22 -0.16 9.12
N ASN A 77 20.57 -1.27 8.79
CA ASN A 77 20.77 -2.52 9.52
C ASN A 77 21.20 -3.70 8.66
N GLY A 78 21.11 -3.56 7.35
CA GLY A 78 21.47 -4.62 6.43
C GLY A 78 20.31 -5.54 6.08
N LEU A 79 20.56 -6.39 5.09
CA LEU A 79 19.53 -7.27 4.53
C LEU A 79 18.98 -8.29 5.53
N VAL A 80 19.86 -8.79 6.41
CA VAL A 80 19.44 -9.79 7.40
C VAL A 80 18.33 -9.23 8.29
N GLU A 81 18.47 -7.97 8.68
CA GLU A 81 17.48 -7.35 9.53
C GLU A 81 16.14 -7.17 8.82
N VAL A 82 16.18 -6.84 7.53
CA VAL A 82 14.95 -6.75 6.73
C VAL A 82 14.25 -8.11 6.70
N MET A 83 15.00 -9.17 6.45
CA MET A 83 14.42 -10.52 6.40
C MET A 83 13.86 -10.92 7.76
N ARG A 84 14.56 -10.55 8.83
CA ARG A 84 14.07 -10.85 10.17
C ARG A 84 12.76 -10.13 10.45
N GLU A 85 12.66 -8.87 10.07
CA GLU A 85 11.43 -8.11 10.25
C GLU A 85 10.27 -8.72 9.48
N MET A 86 10.50 -9.15 8.24
CA MET A 86 9.46 -9.77 7.45
C MET A 86 8.94 -11.06 8.07
N LEU A 87 9.82 -11.80 8.71
CA LEU A 87 9.42 -13.04 9.39
C LEU A 87 8.70 -12.78 10.71
N GLN A 88 9.13 -11.76 11.44
CA GLN A 88 8.54 -11.43 12.74
C GLN A 88 7.24 -10.65 12.64
N HIS A 89 7.09 -9.89 11.57
CA HIS A 89 5.93 -9.02 11.38
C HIS A 89 5.33 -9.18 9.99
N PRO A 90 4.87 -10.40 9.65
CA PRO A 90 4.32 -10.65 8.32
C PRO A 90 3.10 -9.78 8.03
N GLU A 91 2.39 -9.36 9.06
CA GLU A 91 1.21 -8.50 8.88
C GLU A 91 1.54 -7.16 8.26
N ARG A 92 2.77 -6.71 8.36
CA ARG A 92 3.20 -5.45 7.75
C ARG A 92 3.44 -5.57 6.25
N HIS A 93 3.51 -6.80 5.77
CA HIS A 93 3.85 -7.09 4.38
C HIS A 93 2.82 -7.94 3.67
N ASP A 94 1.66 -8.16 4.29
CA ASP A 94 0.61 -9.00 3.74
C ASP A 94 0.15 -8.53 2.37
N TRP A 95 0.11 -7.22 2.15
CA TRP A 95 -0.34 -6.68 0.89
C TRP A 95 0.62 -7.00 -0.26
N LEU A 96 1.88 -7.32 0.04
CA LEU A 96 2.84 -7.71 -0.98
C LEU A 96 2.46 -9.03 -1.63
N ALA A 97 1.82 -9.91 -0.91
CA ALA A 97 1.34 -11.17 -1.48
C ALA A 97 0.34 -10.89 -2.59
N THR A 98 -0.52 -9.90 -2.40
CA THR A 98 -1.47 -9.47 -3.42
C THR A 98 -0.75 -9.05 -4.69
N ARG A 99 0.31 -8.28 -4.54
CA ARG A 99 1.10 -7.83 -5.68
C ARG A 99 1.76 -8.99 -6.39
N LEU A 100 2.29 -9.93 -5.63
CA LEU A 100 2.94 -11.11 -6.21
C LEU A 100 1.93 -11.97 -6.97
N GLU A 101 0.73 -12.09 -6.48
CA GLU A 101 -0.32 -12.81 -7.19
C GLU A 101 -0.58 -12.20 -8.56
N ILE A 102 -0.63 -10.88 -8.62
CA ILE A 102 -0.88 -10.18 -9.87
C ILE A 102 0.25 -10.43 -10.87
N THR A 103 1.49 -10.41 -10.39
CA THR A 103 2.64 -10.51 -11.25
C THR A 103 3.08 -11.94 -11.53
N SER A 104 2.66 -12.89 -10.75
CA SER A 104 3.12 -14.26 -10.89
C SER A 104 2.46 -15.02 -12.03
N LEU A 105 1.27 -14.62 -12.44
CA LEU A 105 0.56 -15.31 -13.51
C LEU A 105 1.37 -15.43 -14.80
N PRO A 106 1.94 -14.34 -15.32
CA PRO A 106 2.76 -14.45 -16.52
C PRO A 106 3.96 -15.34 -16.32
N VAL A 107 4.52 -15.33 -15.15
CA VAL A 107 5.71 -16.13 -14.86
C VAL A 107 5.42 -17.61 -14.95
N SER A 108 4.24 -18.02 -14.49
CA SER A 108 3.90 -19.43 -14.48
C SER A 108 3.75 -20.00 -15.88
N TYR A 109 3.62 -19.17 -16.89
CA TYR A 109 3.52 -19.64 -18.25
C TYR A 109 4.84 -19.62 -19.00
N THR A 110 5.82 -18.90 -18.48
CA THR A 110 7.06 -18.80 -19.20
C THR A 110 8.03 -19.85 -18.85
N HIS A 111 7.78 -20.62 -17.73
CA HIS A 111 8.66 -21.57 -17.37
C HIS A 111 8.32 -22.85 -18.01
N LEU A 112 8.82 -23.20 -19.00
CA LEU A 112 8.50 -24.41 -19.71
C LEU A 112 9.72 -25.31 -19.88
#